data_eab46a800fb6c91e242c43b5312b4a41
#
_entry.id   eab46a800fb6c91e242c43b5312b4a41
#
_cell.length_a   1.000
_cell.length_b   1.000
_cell.length_c   1.000
_cell.angle_alpha   90.00
_cell.angle_beta   90.00
_cell.angle_gamma   90.00
#
_symmetry.space_group_name_H-M   'P 1'
#
loop_
_entity.id
_entity.type
_entity.pdbx_description
1 polymer ?
#
loop_
_entity_poly.entity_id
_entity_poly.type
_entity_poly.pdbx_seq_one_letter_code
_entity_poly.pdbx_strand_id
1 'polypeptide(L)'
;MVLAALAIASCGKDENKLASRYLKAASDCIGQSDYQQAKIYIDSVKIVYPKAFEARREGIRLMQQVELAEAERTLAYQDSALAVLNSQLNEIKTGFVFSKDEEYQDLGLYTVASQALEKNAGQNYIRGMVDEKGRMTLVSNFHDAAYIHHRSLRLSAGDDYVDTPVSDDFYEFKDLGICYEKCNFTDGNDGGAAAFVALNRNARIQVRLNGSRQVLMTMRSSDRDAIAGLYSLSLLIKSIVEATSLREEALRKIRFVNENIARTSSGD
;
A
#
# COMPACT_ATOMS: atom_id res chain seq x y z
N MET A 1 51.02 -40.86 31.18
CA MET A 1 50.07 -40.49 30.16
C MET A 1 49.14 -39.40 30.73
N VAL A 2 49.60 -38.16 30.81
CA VAL A 2 48.76 -36.98 31.16
C VAL A 2 49.42 -35.76 30.50
N LEU A 3 49.09 -35.42 29.29
CA LEU A 3 49.52 -34.18 28.62
C LEU A 3 48.79 -34.06 27.26
N ALA A 4 47.49 -33.72 27.27
CA ALA A 4 46.79 -33.35 26.04
C ALA A 4 45.50 -32.53 26.25
N ALA A 5 45.27 -31.90 27.43
CA ALA A 5 44.00 -31.21 27.70
C ALA A 5 44.09 -29.67 27.81
N LEU A 6 45.24 -29.05 27.61
CA LEU A 6 45.47 -27.61 27.86
C LEU A 6 45.50 -26.71 26.63
N ALA A 7 45.41 -27.25 25.41
CA ALA A 7 45.55 -26.45 24.19
C ALA A 7 44.22 -25.83 23.66
N ILE A 8 43.06 -26.28 24.16
CA ILE A 8 41.75 -25.83 23.59
C ILE A 8 41.26 -24.53 24.23
N ALA A 9 41.65 -24.22 25.47
CA ALA A 9 41.17 -23.02 26.18
C ALA A 9 41.88 -21.71 25.75
N SER A 10 43.10 -21.80 25.18
CA SER A 10 43.85 -20.61 24.73
C SER A 10 43.31 -20.00 23.43
N CYS A 11 42.85 -20.83 22.51
CA CYS A 11 42.39 -20.37 21.20
C CYS A 11 41.08 -19.54 21.30
N GLY A 12 40.16 -19.91 22.20
CA GLY A 12 38.88 -19.19 22.38
C GLY A 12 38.99 -17.81 23.03
N LYS A 13 40.03 -17.60 23.89
CA LYS A 13 40.29 -16.29 24.52
C LYS A 13 40.82 -15.27 23.50
N ASP A 14 41.66 -15.69 22.57
CA ASP A 14 42.19 -14.82 21.52
C ASP A 14 41.09 -14.46 20.49
N GLU A 15 40.22 -15.41 20.15
CA GLU A 15 39.06 -15.14 19.27
C GLU A 15 38.09 -14.12 19.90
N ASN A 16 37.75 -14.24 21.17
CA ASN A 16 36.91 -13.26 21.87
C ASN A 16 37.51 -11.85 21.86
N LYS A 17 38.83 -11.73 22.04
CA LYS A 17 39.53 -10.43 21.99
C LYS A 17 39.52 -9.81 20.60
N LEU A 18 39.64 -10.61 19.54
CA LEU A 18 39.54 -10.13 18.18
C LEU A 18 38.11 -9.77 17.80
N ALA A 19 37.14 -10.61 18.16
CA ALA A 19 35.71 -10.38 17.95
C ALA A 19 35.21 -9.11 18.66
N SER A 20 35.75 -8.78 19.85
CA SER A 20 35.35 -7.58 20.61
C SER A 20 35.63 -6.28 19.87
N ARG A 21 36.60 -6.25 18.93
CA ARG A 21 36.83 -5.08 18.06
C ARG A 21 35.68 -4.84 17.08
N TYR A 22 35.10 -5.90 16.53
CA TYR A 22 33.93 -5.80 15.66
C TYR A 22 32.71 -5.33 16.46
N LEU A 23 32.51 -5.83 17.68
CA LEU A 23 31.41 -5.39 18.54
C LEU A 23 31.53 -3.92 18.95
N LYS A 24 32.78 -3.46 19.22
CA LYS A 24 33.00 -2.04 19.46
C LYS A 24 32.64 -1.19 18.25
N ALA A 25 33.09 -1.58 17.04
CA ALA A 25 32.70 -0.89 15.80
C ALA A 25 31.20 -0.91 15.59
N ALA A 26 30.53 -2.03 15.90
CA ALA A 26 29.08 -2.11 15.85
C ALA A 26 28.41 -1.13 16.82
N SER A 27 28.89 -1.05 18.06
CA SER A 27 28.38 -0.12 19.07
C SER A 27 28.59 1.35 18.65
N ASP A 28 29.75 1.67 18.07
CA ASP A 28 30.03 3.01 17.54
C ASP A 28 29.07 3.37 16.40
N CYS A 29 28.76 2.42 15.49
CA CYS A 29 27.77 2.58 14.43
C CYS A 29 26.35 2.75 14.97
N ILE A 30 25.96 2.01 16.03
CA ILE A 30 24.67 2.18 16.71
C ILE A 30 24.54 3.62 17.24
N GLY A 31 25.60 4.12 17.91
CA GLY A 31 25.64 5.50 18.41
C GLY A 31 25.51 6.57 17.32
N GLN A 32 25.90 6.24 16.10
CA GLN A 32 25.74 7.10 14.90
C GLN A 32 24.44 6.83 14.13
N SER A 33 23.58 5.94 14.61
CA SER A 33 22.36 5.48 13.92
C SER A 33 22.61 4.82 12.55
N ASP A 34 23.83 4.33 12.30
CA ASP A 34 24.18 3.52 11.14
C ASP A 34 23.91 2.03 11.43
N TYR A 35 22.64 1.69 11.48
CA TYR A 35 22.18 0.36 11.85
C TYR A 35 22.59 -0.72 10.83
N GLN A 36 22.68 -0.36 9.55
CA GLN A 36 23.10 -1.31 8.51
C GLN A 36 24.55 -1.75 8.71
N GLN A 37 25.45 -0.80 8.95
CA GLN A 37 26.85 -1.12 9.21
C GLN A 37 27.04 -1.85 10.55
N ALA A 38 26.26 -1.49 11.58
CA ALA A 38 26.23 -2.19 12.85
C ALA A 38 25.90 -3.68 12.68
N LYS A 39 24.86 -4.01 11.90
CA LYS A 39 24.48 -5.41 11.59
C LYS A 39 25.60 -6.17 10.90
N ILE A 40 26.28 -5.56 9.95
CA ILE A 40 27.41 -6.17 9.22
C ILE A 40 28.52 -6.54 10.21
N TYR A 41 28.88 -5.65 11.13
CA TYR A 41 29.88 -5.94 12.15
C TYR A 41 29.46 -7.07 13.10
N ILE A 42 28.20 -7.08 13.56
CA ILE A 42 27.66 -8.12 14.43
C ILE A 42 27.66 -9.48 13.73
N ASP A 43 27.18 -9.55 12.49
CA ASP A 43 27.15 -10.79 11.72
C ASP A 43 28.55 -11.29 11.41
N SER A 44 29.53 -10.39 11.20
CA SER A 44 30.93 -10.76 11.01
C SER A 44 31.51 -11.53 12.21
N VAL A 45 31.10 -11.18 13.44
CA VAL A 45 31.53 -11.93 14.64
C VAL A 45 31.07 -13.38 14.58
N LYS A 46 29.82 -13.62 14.15
CA LYS A 46 29.26 -14.97 14.05
C LYS A 46 29.97 -15.81 12.96
N ILE A 47 30.35 -15.18 11.86
CA ILE A 47 30.93 -15.86 10.68
C ILE A 47 32.43 -16.08 10.87
N VAL A 48 33.17 -15.04 11.29
CA VAL A 48 34.64 -15.05 11.36
C VAL A 48 35.17 -15.70 12.65
N TYR A 49 34.44 -15.55 13.76
CA TYR A 49 34.86 -16.02 15.09
C TYR A 49 33.81 -16.98 15.69
N PRO A 50 33.54 -18.15 15.10
CA PRO A 50 32.49 -19.06 15.55
C PRO A 50 32.69 -19.61 16.97
N LYS A 51 33.93 -19.63 17.48
CA LYS A 51 34.27 -20.10 18.84
C LYS A 51 34.31 -18.99 19.90
N ALA A 52 34.10 -17.73 19.51
CA ALA A 52 34.03 -16.59 20.41
C ALA A 52 32.67 -16.49 21.09
N PHE A 53 32.33 -17.44 21.98
CA PHE A 53 30.98 -17.58 22.55
C PHE A 53 30.50 -16.35 23.32
N GLU A 54 31.38 -15.70 24.10
CA GLU A 54 31.06 -14.48 24.86
C GLU A 54 30.75 -13.31 23.89
N ALA A 55 31.63 -13.09 22.91
CA ALA A 55 31.42 -12.04 21.92
C ALA A 55 30.14 -12.28 21.08
N ARG A 56 29.84 -13.54 20.75
CA ARG A 56 28.59 -13.88 20.07
C ARG A 56 27.35 -13.60 20.91
N ARG A 57 27.40 -13.86 22.23
CA ARG A 57 26.30 -13.51 23.15
C ARG A 57 26.09 -11.99 23.20
N GLU A 58 27.19 -11.23 23.30
CA GLU A 58 27.12 -9.76 23.25
C GLU A 58 26.63 -9.25 21.90
N GLY A 59 27.03 -9.89 20.78
CA GLY A 59 26.52 -9.59 19.46
C GLY A 59 25.00 -9.77 19.34
N ILE A 60 24.41 -10.76 20.01
CA ILE A 60 22.95 -10.94 20.08
C ILE A 60 22.30 -9.74 20.79
N ARG A 61 22.87 -9.28 21.91
CA ARG A 61 22.36 -8.11 22.65
C ARG A 61 22.43 -6.83 21.80
N LEU A 62 23.55 -6.61 21.11
CA LEU A 62 23.69 -5.47 20.20
C LEU A 62 22.71 -5.56 19.01
N MET A 63 22.47 -6.76 18.47
CA MET A 63 21.47 -6.94 17.40
C MET A 63 20.06 -6.59 17.89
N GLN A 64 19.69 -7.01 19.10
CA GLN A 64 18.41 -6.63 19.72
C GLN A 64 18.28 -5.11 19.89
N GLN A 65 19.35 -4.41 20.28
CA GLN A 65 19.36 -2.95 20.36
C GLN A 65 19.15 -2.30 18.99
N VAL A 66 19.83 -2.79 17.97
CA VAL A 66 19.67 -2.31 16.59
C VAL A 66 18.23 -2.52 16.10
N GLU A 67 17.70 -3.73 16.28
CA GLU A 67 16.33 -4.07 15.87
C GLU A 67 15.27 -3.22 16.57
N LEU A 68 15.47 -2.95 17.87
CA LEU A 68 14.59 -2.08 18.66
C LEU A 68 14.65 -0.64 18.14
N ALA A 69 15.86 -0.10 17.98
CA ALA A 69 16.06 1.28 17.53
C ALA A 69 15.51 1.53 16.11
N GLU A 70 15.68 0.57 15.19
CA GLU A 70 15.07 0.64 13.85
C GLU A 70 13.54 0.64 13.90
N ALA A 71 12.96 -0.25 14.74
CA ALA A 71 11.52 -0.35 14.86
C ALA A 71 10.91 0.92 15.51
N GLU A 72 11.56 1.48 16.54
CA GLU A 72 11.16 2.75 17.17
C GLU A 72 11.25 3.93 16.19
N ARG A 73 12.32 3.98 15.38
CA ARG A 73 12.47 5.01 14.34
C ARG A 73 11.36 4.89 13.27
N THR A 74 11.04 3.66 12.84
CA THR A 74 9.95 3.40 11.91
C THR A 74 8.61 3.84 12.50
N LEU A 75 8.34 3.49 13.76
CA LEU A 75 7.12 3.90 14.47
C LEU A 75 6.97 5.42 14.50
N ALA A 76 8.01 6.15 14.92
CA ALA A 76 7.99 7.61 15.00
C ALA A 76 7.76 8.27 13.63
N TYR A 77 8.37 7.71 12.58
CA TYR A 77 8.15 8.17 11.21
C TYR A 77 6.70 7.96 10.76
N GLN A 78 6.15 6.76 10.98
CA GLN A 78 4.77 6.46 10.58
C GLN A 78 3.74 7.25 11.40
N ASP A 79 3.96 7.49 12.70
CA ASP A 79 3.10 8.35 13.50
C ASP A 79 3.05 9.79 12.94
N SER A 80 4.19 10.33 12.55
CA SER A 80 4.29 11.66 11.93
C SER A 80 3.61 11.70 10.55
N ALA A 81 3.84 10.68 9.72
CA ALA A 81 3.23 10.56 8.40
C ALA A 81 1.69 10.46 8.50
N LEU A 82 1.19 9.62 9.40
CA LEU A 82 -0.25 9.47 9.64
C LEU A 82 -0.91 10.77 10.11
N ALA A 83 -0.25 11.57 10.95
CA ALA A 83 -0.77 12.86 11.36
C ALA A 83 -1.00 13.80 10.16
N VAL A 84 -0.03 13.88 9.24
CA VAL A 84 -0.12 14.69 8.02
C VAL A 84 -1.19 14.15 7.07
N LEU A 85 -1.17 12.84 6.78
CA LEU A 85 -2.11 12.21 5.86
C LEU A 85 -3.57 12.32 6.35
N ASN A 86 -3.83 12.14 7.65
CA ASN A 86 -5.16 12.30 8.22
C ASN A 86 -5.63 13.76 8.20
N SER A 87 -4.74 14.73 8.37
CA SER A 87 -5.08 16.15 8.18
C SER A 87 -5.53 16.42 6.75
N GLN A 88 -4.77 15.95 5.76
CA GLN A 88 -5.12 16.06 4.34
C GLN A 88 -6.47 15.38 4.03
N LEU A 89 -6.71 14.18 4.57
CA LEU A 89 -7.98 13.49 4.38
C LEU A 89 -9.15 14.30 4.95
N ASN A 90 -9.00 14.87 6.13
CA ASN A 90 -10.03 15.70 6.76
C ASN A 90 -10.36 16.95 5.94
N GLU A 91 -9.38 17.54 5.27
CA GLU A 91 -9.57 18.71 4.40
C GLU A 91 -10.38 18.35 3.15
N ILE A 92 -10.03 17.24 2.48
CA ILE A 92 -10.62 16.90 1.18
C ILE A 92 -11.93 16.10 1.28
N LYS A 93 -12.14 15.32 2.36
CA LYS A 93 -13.30 14.40 2.49
C LYS A 93 -14.65 15.09 2.39
N THR A 94 -14.74 16.38 2.74
CA THR A 94 -15.98 17.17 2.65
C THR A 94 -16.48 17.35 1.22
N GLY A 95 -15.60 17.16 0.22
CA GLY A 95 -15.97 17.18 -1.20
C GLY A 95 -16.61 15.89 -1.71
N PHE A 96 -16.69 14.85 -0.87
CA PHE A 96 -17.21 13.54 -1.24
C PHE A 96 -18.42 13.16 -0.39
N VAL A 97 -19.26 12.29 -0.94
CA VAL A 97 -20.38 11.67 -0.23
C VAL A 97 -19.94 10.29 0.21
N PHE A 98 -19.93 10.05 1.51
CA PHE A 98 -19.68 8.73 2.07
C PHE A 98 -21.00 8.02 2.35
N SER A 99 -21.14 6.77 1.94
CA SER A 99 -22.26 5.91 2.24
C SER A 99 -21.81 4.51 2.58
N LYS A 100 -22.45 3.88 3.55
CA LYS A 100 -22.27 2.49 3.91
C LYS A 100 -23.62 1.90 4.29
N ASP A 101 -23.94 0.77 3.70
CA ASP A 101 -25.05 -0.05 4.13
C ASP A 101 -24.52 -1.12 5.07
N GLU A 102 -24.74 -0.92 6.38
CA GLU A 102 -24.18 -1.79 7.43
C GLU A 102 -24.70 -3.24 7.34
N GLU A 103 -25.83 -3.47 6.66
CA GLU A 103 -26.42 -4.81 6.51
C GLU A 103 -25.81 -5.59 5.33
N TYR A 104 -25.39 -4.87 4.25
CA TYR A 104 -24.99 -5.51 2.98
C TYR A 104 -23.56 -5.18 2.54
N GLN A 105 -22.86 -4.29 3.25
CA GLN A 105 -21.54 -3.82 2.84
C GLN A 105 -20.51 -3.92 3.96
N ASP A 106 -19.42 -4.63 3.72
CA ASP A 106 -18.27 -4.66 4.63
C ASP A 106 -17.55 -3.31 4.67
N LEU A 107 -17.49 -2.60 3.54
CA LEU A 107 -16.80 -1.34 3.37
C LEU A 107 -17.74 -0.26 2.82
N GLY A 108 -17.66 0.93 3.39
CA GLY A 108 -18.32 2.11 2.85
C GLY A 108 -17.67 2.62 1.57
N LEU A 109 -18.40 3.46 0.84
CA LEU A 109 -18.01 4.00 -0.46
C LEU A 109 -18.02 5.52 -0.44
N TYR A 110 -16.97 6.12 -0.96
CA TYR A 110 -16.89 7.53 -1.31
C TYR A 110 -17.31 7.73 -2.76
N THR A 111 -18.21 8.66 -2.99
CA THR A 111 -18.72 9.05 -4.30
C THR A 111 -18.77 10.58 -4.40
N VAL A 112 -19.12 11.12 -5.57
CA VAL A 112 -19.31 12.56 -5.78
C VAL A 112 -20.78 12.86 -6.08
N ALA A 113 -21.33 13.90 -5.47
CA ALA A 113 -22.74 14.27 -5.60
C ALA A 113 -23.20 14.54 -7.05
N SER A 114 -22.31 14.98 -7.95
CA SER A 114 -22.60 15.14 -9.37
C SER A 114 -22.84 13.82 -10.09
N GLN A 115 -22.33 12.71 -9.56
CA GLN A 115 -22.46 11.35 -10.13
C GLN A 115 -23.53 10.50 -9.42
N ALA A 116 -24.40 11.10 -8.62
CA ALA A 116 -25.54 10.41 -8.05
C ALA A 116 -26.42 9.79 -9.15
N LEU A 117 -26.92 8.57 -8.92
CA LEU A 117 -27.66 7.80 -9.93
C LEU A 117 -28.91 8.53 -10.40
N GLU A 118 -29.63 9.18 -9.48
CA GLU A 118 -30.88 9.92 -9.76
C GLU A 118 -30.63 11.11 -10.68
N LYS A 119 -29.47 11.77 -10.57
CA LYS A 119 -29.10 12.92 -11.40
C LYS A 119 -28.63 12.50 -12.81
N ASN A 120 -28.25 11.24 -12.96
CA ASN A 120 -27.68 10.69 -14.20
C ASN A 120 -28.56 9.61 -14.83
N ALA A 121 -29.82 9.50 -14.37
CA ALA A 121 -30.79 8.59 -14.97
C ALA A 121 -30.93 8.89 -16.46
N GLY A 122 -30.88 7.85 -17.29
CA GLY A 122 -30.99 7.98 -18.73
C GLY A 122 -29.78 8.62 -19.42
N GLN A 123 -28.59 8.64 -18.78
CA GLN A 123 -27.36 9.15 -19.40
C GLN A 123 -26.29 8.06 -19.46
N ASN A 124 -25.56 8.06 -20.60
CA ASN A 124 -24.36 7.22 -20.74
C ASN A 124 -23.15 7.96 -20.16
N TYR A 125 -22.50 7.39 -19.15
CA TYR A 125 -21.40 8.05 -18.45
C TYR A 125 -20.51 7.06 -17.72
N ILE A 126 -19.32 7.53 -17.35
CA ILE A 126 -18.41 6.78 -16.49
C ILE A 126 -18.49 7.37 -15.07
N ARG A 127 -18.79 6.52 -14.10
CA ARG A 127 -18.84 6.87 -12.68
C ARG A 127 -17.59 6.38 -11.96
N GLY A 128 -17.11 7.15 -10.98
CA GLY A 128 -16.07 6.73 -10.06
C GLY A 128 -16.64 6.44 -8.65
N MET A 129 -16.00 5.55 -7.91
CA MET A 129 -16.20 5.35 -6.48
C MET A 129 -14.94 4.79 -5.84
N VAL A 130 -14.74 5.04 -4.54
CA VAL A 130 -13.57 4.59 -3.77
C VAL A 130 -14.05 4.00 -2.46
N ASP A 131 -13.52 2.83 -2.07
CA ASP A 131 -13.85 2.21 -0.78
C ASP A 131 -12.96 2.75 0.37
N GLU A 132 -13.26 2.33 1.61
CA GLU A 132 -12.52 2.71 2.82
C GLU A 132 -11.05 2.24 2.83
N LYS A 133 -10.66 1.36 1.92
CA LYS A 133 -9.27 0.89 1.73
C LYS A 133 -8.56 1.61 0.58
N GLY A 134 -9.23 2.58 -0.05
CA GLY A 134 -8.70 3.32 -1.17
C GLY A 134 -8.77 2.59 -2.51
N ARG A 135 -9.47 1.46 -2.61
CA ARG A 135 -9.68 0.80 -3.91
C ARG A 135 -10.69 1.59 -4.72
N MET A 136 -10.28 2.00 -5.90
CA MET A 136 -11.11 2.74 -6.83
C MET A 136 -11.79 1.80 -7.82
N THR A 137 -13.05 2.08 -8.11
CA THR A 137 -13.81 1.40 -9.17
C THR A 137 -14.36 2.44 -10.14
N LEU A 138 -14.11 2.23 -11.43
CA LEU A 138 -14.81 2.93 -12.50
C LEU A 138 -15.99 2.07 -12.95
N VAL A 139 -17.16 2.68 -13.09
CA VAL A 139 -18.37 2.03 -13.57
C VAL A 139 -18.79 2.68 -14.88
N SER A 140 -18.78 1.91 -15.95
CA SER A 140 -19.36 2.31 -17.22
C SER A 140 -20.87 2.06 -17.19
N ASN A 141 -21.66 3.12 -17.33
CA ASN A 141 -23.11 3.03 -17.44
C ASN A 141 -23.50 3.33 -18.88
N PHE A 142 -24.15 2.38 -19.52
CA PHE A 142 -24.68 2.49 -20.87
C PHE A 142 -26.15 2.07 -20.91
N HIS A 143 -26.96 2.80 -21.70
CA HIS A 143 -28.33 2.42 -22.01
C HIS A 143 -28.66 2.84 -23.44
N ASP A 144 -29.45 2.00 -24.13
CA ASP A 144 -29.91 2.21 -25.48
C ASP A 144 -31.14 1.31 -25.74
N ALA A 145 -31.75 1.42 -26.91
CA ALA A 145 -32.82 0.50 -27.35
C ALA A 145 -32.35 -0.95 -27.51
N ALA A 146 -31.05 -1.18 -27.73
CA ALA A 146 -30.43 -2.50 -27.89
C ALA A 146 -29.16 -2.63 -27.12
N TYR A 147 -28.86 -3.85 -26.61
CA TYR A 147 -27.59 -4.19 -26.01
C TYR A 147 -26.44 -4.06 -27.00
N ILE A 148 -25.29 -3.68 -26.48
CA ILE A 148 -24.02 -3.78 -27.17
C ILE A 148 -23.08 -4.80 -26.49
N HIS A 149 -23.44 -5.25 -25.29
CA HIS A 149 -22.67 -6.22 -24.50
C HIS A 149 -21.23 -5.74 -24.30
N HIS A 150 -21.04 -4.47 -23.93
CA HIS A 150 -19.69 -3.92 -23.76
C HIS A 150 -19.02 -4.48 -22.51
N ARG A 151 -17.74 -4.83 -22.66
CA ARG A 151 -16.93 -5.44 -21.58
C ARG A 151 -15.60 -4.73 -21.37
N SER A 152 -15.23 -3.83 -22.25
CA SER A 152 -14.01 -3.03 -22.11
C SER A 152 -14.21 -1.63 -22.67
N LEU A 153 -13.32 -0.73 -22.26
CA LEU A 153 -13.30 0.67 -22.67
C LEU A 153 -11.96 1.01 -23.31
N ARG A 154 -11.98 1.96 -24.25
CA ARG A 154 -10.79 2.76 -24.57
C ARG A 154 -11.09 4.21 -24.23
N LEU A 155 -10.18 4.84 -23.47
CA LEU A 155 -10.17 6.25 -23.18
C LEU A 155 -9.04 6.89 -23.98
N SER A 156 -9.30 8.01 -24.66
CA SER A 156 -8.27 8.71 -25.45
C SER A 156 -8.34 10.22 -25.24
N ALA A 157 -7.17 10.87 -25.25
CA ALA A 157 -6.99 12.33 -25.16
C ALA A 157 -5.89 12.74 -26.13
N GLY A 158 -6.25 13.34 -27.26
CA GLY A 158 -5.32 13.54 -28.36
C GLY A 158 -4.84 12.21 -28.93
N ASP A 159 -3.52 12.04 -29.00
CA ASP A 159 -2.86 10.83 -29.50
C ASP A 159 -2.66 9.76 -28.41
N ASP A 160 -2.81 10.15 -27.13
CA ASP A 160 -2.67 9.23 -26.01
C ASP A 160 -3.96 8.45 -25.76
N TYR A 161 -3.81 7.19 -25.35
CA TYR A 161 -4.95 6.36 -24.98
C TYR A 161 -4.60 5.30 -23.95
N VAL A 162 -5.64 4.77 -23.30
CA VAL A 162 -5.59 3.61 -22.42
C VAL A 162 -6.75 2.69 -22.71
N ASP A 163 -6.50 1.37 -22.66
CA ASP A 163 -7.53 0.34 -22.75
C ASP A 163 -7.71 -0.32 -21.39
N THR A 164 -8.96 -0.52 -20.98
CA THR A 164 -9.25 -1.38 -19.84
C THR A 164 -9.15 -2.86 -20.27
N PRO A 165 -8.79 -3.77 -19.36
CA PRO A 165 -9.03 -5.19 -19.57
C PRO A 165 -10.53 -5.46 -19.79
N VAL A 166 -10.84 -6.66 -20.30
CA VAL A 166 -12.22 -7.15 -20.37
C VAL A 166 -12.73 -7.39 -18.95
N SER A 167 -13.84 -6.75 -18.59
CA SER A 167 -14.45 -6.92 -17.27
C SER A 167 -15.27 -8.21 -17.20
N ASP A 168 -15.09 -8.96 -16.11
CA ASP A 168 -15.95 -10.09 -15.71
C ASP A 168 -17.05 -9.65 -14.73
N ASP A 169 -16.94 -8.44 -14.18
CA ASP A 169 -17.93 -7.82 -13.29
C ASP A 169 -18.83 -6.88 -14.09
N PHE A 170 -19.92 -7.42 -14.57
CA PHE A 170 -20.89 -6.69 -15.38
C PHE A 170 -22.33 -7.08 -15.03
N TYR A 171 -23.24 -6.20 -15.34
CA TYR A 171 -24.67 -6.38 -15.13
C TYR A 171 -25.47 -5.81 -16.30
N GLU A 172 -26.42 -6.58 -16.80
CA GLU A 172 -27.31 -6.21 -17.91
C GLU A 172 -28.77 -6.48 -17.52
N PHE A 173 -29.64 -5.53 -17.83
CA PHE A 173 -31.08 -5.70 -17.66
C PHE A 173 -31.85 -4.86 -18.66
N LYS A 174 -33.12 -5.21 -18.87
CA LYS A 174 -34.04 -4.47 -19.74
C LYS A 174 -35.23 -4.01 -18.92
N ASP A 175 -35.56 -2.72 -19.05
CA ASP A 175 -36.73 -2.12 -18.43
C ASP A 175 -37.41 -1.16 -19.42
N LEU A 176 -38.74 -1.25 -19.50
CA LEU A 176 -39.58 -0.41 -20.37
C LEU A 176 -39.07 -0.25 -21.82
N GLY A 177 -38.46 -1.33 -22.36
CA GLY A 177 -37.91 -1.34 -23.72
C GLY A 177 -36.48 -0.84 -23.85
N ILE A 178 -35.87 -0.28 -22.79
CA ILE A 178 -34.51 0.21 -22.74
C ILE A 178 -33.61 -0.88 -22.16
N CYS A 179 -32.47 -1.14 -22.80
CA CYS A 179 -31.41 -2.01 -22.33
C CYS A 179 -30.40 -1.21 -21.54
N TYR A 180 -30.04 -1.70 -20.36
CA TYR A 180 -29.06 -1.10 -19.47
C TYR A 180 -27.88 -2.05 -19.31
N GLU A 181 -26.69 -1.50 -19.41
CA GLU A 181 -25.43 -2.24 -19.18
C GLU A 181 -24.54 -1.49 -18.20
N LYS A 182 -23.98 -2.22 -17.25
CA LYS A 182 -22.97 -1.72 -16.32
C LYS A 182 -21.77 -2.63 -16.37
N CYS A 183 -20.56 -2.04 -16.47
CA CYS A 183 -19.30 -2.75 -16.31
C CYS A 183 -18.46 -2.08 -15.23
N ASN A 184 -17.97 -2.86 -14.30
CA ASN A 184 -17.10 -2.42 -13.22
C ASN A 184 -15.65 -2.69 -13.58
N PHE A 185 -14.77 -1.70 -13.38
CA PHE A 185 -13.33 -1.77 -13.58
C PHE A 185 -12.68 -1.35 -12.28
N THR A 186 -12.41 -2.34 -11.42
CA THR A 186 -11.85 -2.11 -10.10
C THR A 186 -10.34 -1.98 -10.18
N ASP A 187 -9.76 -1.24 -9.24
CA ASP A 187 -8.34 -0.99 -9.06
C ASP A 187 -7.48 -2.25 -9.26
N GLY A 188 -6.46 -2.12 -10.10
CA GLY A 188 -5.65 -3.23 -10.60
C GLY A 188 -6.21 -3.91 -11.86
N ASN A 189 -7.52 -3.74 -12.18
CA ASN A 189 -8.18 -4.26 -13.38
C ASN A 189 -8.81 -3.16 -14.23
N ASP A 190 -8.46 -1.90 -13.98
CA ASP A 190 -8.92 -0.76 -14.79
C ASP A 190 -7.93 -0.39 -15.92
N GLY A 191 -6.80 -1.11 -16.04
CA GLY A 191 -5.75 -0.84 -17.01
C GLY A 191 -5.08 0.53 -16.86
N GLY A 192 -5.27 1.22 -15.72
CA GLY A 192 -4.79 2.57 -15.47
C GLY A 192 -5.75 3.67 -15.95
N ALA A 193 -7.00 3.32 -16.26
CA ALA A 193 -7.99 4.26 -16.78
C ALA A 193 -8.31 5.41 -15.80
N ALA A 194 -8.37 5.14 -14.48
CA ALA A 194 -8.57 6.18 -13.48
C ALA A 194 -7.41 7.18 -13.44
N ALA A 195 -6.17 6.69 -13.48
CA ALA A 195 -4.97 7.52 -13.55
C ALA A 195 -4.93 8.34 -14.84
N PHE A 196 -5.28 7.72 -15.98
CA PHE A 196 -5.36 8.41 -17.27
C PHE A 196 -6.32 9.60 -17.23
N VAL A 197 -7.53 9.41 -16.67
CA VAL A 197 -8.51 10.50 -16.51
C VAL A 197 -7.96 11.60 -15.61
N ALA A 198 -7.30 11.27 -14.50
CA ALA A 198 -6.73 12.24 -13.58
C ALA A 198 -5.62 13.07 -14.23
N LEU A 199 -4.72 12.44 -14.98
CA LEU A 199 -3.64 13.10 -15.72
C LEU A 199 -4.16 13.99 -16.85
N ASN A 200 -5.25 13.59 -17.50
CA ASN A 200 -5.87 14.30 -18.63
C ASN A 200 -7.13 15.08 -18.23
N ARG A 201 -7.26 15.46 -16.93
CA ARG A 201 -8.46 16.13 -16.40
C ARG A 201 -8.94 17.31 -17.22
N ASN A 202 -8.01 18.12 -17.73
CA ASN A 202 -8.30 19.34 -18.50
C ASN A 202 -8.44 19.09 -20.01
N ALA A 203 -8.17 17.88 -20.48
CA ALA A 203 -8.29 17.51 -21.88
C ALA A 203 -9.70 17.02 -22.22
N ARG A 204 -10.03 17.01 -23.50
CA ARG A 204 -11.23 16.35 -24.00
C ARG A 204 -10.95 14.85 -24.08
N ILE A 205 -11.60 14.05 -23.23
CA ILE A 205 -11.48 12.59 -23.23
C ILE A 205 -12.62 11.98 -24.02
N GLN A 206 -12.27 11.18 -25.03
CA GLN A 206 -13.19 10.31 -25.76
C GLN A 206 -13.23 8.95 -25.08
N VAL A 207 -14.41 8.39 -24.91
CA VAL A 207 -14.62 7.03 -24.38
C VAL A 207 -15.24 6.18 -25.47
N ARG A 208 -14.61 5.07 -25.80
CA ARG A 208 -15.12 4.05 -26.68
C ARG A 208 -15.52 2.82 -25.89
N LEU A 209 -16.79 2.48 -25.90
CA LEU A 209 -17.34 1.25 -25.36
C LEU A 209 -17.14 0.13 -26.38
N ASN A 210 -16.49 -0.95 -26.00
CA ASN A 210 -16.20 -2.09 -26.89
C ASN A 210 -17.15 -3.25 -26.56
N GLY A 211 -18.03 -3.55 -27.46
CA GLY A 211 -19.02 -4.62 -27.41
C GLY A 211 -19.26 -5.22 -28.78
N SER A 212 -20.47 -5.73 -29.04
CA SER A 212 -20.90 -6.23 -30.35
C SER A 212 -20.83 -5.15 -31.44
N ARG A 213 -20.99 -3.90 -31.05
CA ARG A 213 -20.65 -2.69 -31.83
C ARG A 213 -19.90 -1.71 -30.94
N GLN A 214 -19.13 -0.82 -31.54
CA GLN A 214 -18.46 0.26 -30.81
C GLN A 214 -19.37 1.45 -30.63
N VAL A 215 -19.40 2.02 -29.43
CA VAL A 215 -20.08 3.28 -29.14
C VAL A 215 -19.06 4.29 -28.64
N LEU A 216 -19.08 5.48 -29.25
CA LEU A 216 -18.21 6.59 -28.87
C LEU A 216 -19.03 7.65 -28.12
N MET A 217 -18.47 8.11 -27.01
CA MET A 217 -18.98 9.24 -26.24
C MET A 217 -17.87 10.16 -25.79
N THR A 218 -18.17 11.43 -25.53
CA THR A 218 -17.23 12.36 -24.89
C THR A 218 -17.49 12.36 -23.40
N MET A 219 -16.45 12.14 -22.58
CA MET A 219 -16.55 12.24 -21.13
C MET A 219 -16.84 13.70 -20.72
N ARG A 220 -17.88 13.91 -19.92
CA ARG A 220 -18.25 15.25 -19.41
C ARG A 220 -17.15 15.80 -18.50
N SER A 221 -17.01 17.11 -18.43
CA SER A 221 -16.05 17.75 -17.52
C SER A 221 -16.32 17.38 -16.06
N SER A 222 -17.62 17.35 -15.67
CA SER A 222 -18.03 16.94 -14.32
C SER A 222 -17.60 15.52 -13.95
N ASP A 223 -17.60 14.58 -14.93
CA ASP A 223 -17.17 13.21 -14.70
C ASP A 223 -15.65 13.12 -14.61
N ARG A 224 -14.91 13.86 -15.45
CA ARG A 224 -13.45 13.96 -15.34
C ARG A 224 -13.03 14.52 -13.97
N ASP A 225 -13.69 15.59 -13.52
CA ASP A 225 -13.41 16.22 -12.24
C ASP A 225 -13.71 15.28 -11.07
N ALA A 226 -14.84 14.57 -11.11
CA ALA A 226 -15.23 13.59 -10.11
C ALA A 226 -14.24 12.43 -10.05
N ILE A 227 -13.87 11.84 -11.19
CA ILE A 227 -12.94 10.72 -11.27
C ILE A 227 -11.53 11.16 -10.81
N ALA A 228 -11.05 12.33 -11.24
CA ALA A 228 -9.76 12.86 -10.82
C ALA A 228 -9.70 13.12 -9.30
N GLY A 229 -10.78 13.67 -8.73
CA GLY A 229 -10.89 13.87 -7.28
C GLY A 229 -10.90 12.55 -6.50
N LEU A 230 -11.68 11.58 -6.96
CA LEU A 230 -11.75 10.24 -6.37
C LEU A 230 -10.41 9.50 -6.50
N TYR A 231 -9.70 9.67 -7.61
CA TYR A 231 -8.37 9.08 -7.78
C TYR A 231 -7.37 9.66 -6.76
N SER A 232 -7.39 10.97 -6.54
CA SER A 232 -6.56 11.61 -5.50
C SER A 232 -6.93 11.11 -4.10
N LEU A 233 -8.22 10.96 -3.80
CA LEU A 233 -8.71 10.38 -2.54
C LEU A 233 -8.25 8.92 -2.38
N SER A 234 -8.34 8.12 -3.45
CA SER A 234 -7.87 6.73 -3.47
C SER A 234 -6.40 6.62 -3.09
N LEU A 235 -5.53 7.44 -3.69
CA LEU A 235 -4.10 7.45 -3.38
C LEU A 235 -3.83 7.85 -1.93
N LEU A 236 -4.55 8.85 -1.42
CA LEU A 236 -4.40 9.31 -0.05
C LEU A 236 -4.82 8.24 0.96
N ILE A 237 -5.98 7.60 0.76
CA ILE A 237 -6.44 6.51 1.63
C ILE A 237 -5.47 5.33 1.59
N LYS A 238 -4.96 4.93 0.41
CA LYS A 238 -3.95 3.88 0.28
C LYS A 238 -2.68 4.19 1.09
N SER A 239 -2.21 5.44 1.02
CA SER A 239 -1.06 5.88 1.81
C SER A 239 -1.32 5.79 3.32
N ILE A 240 -2.53 6.10 3.78
CA ILE A 240 -2.93 5.95 5.20
C ILE A 240 -2.95 4.47 5.59
N VAL A 241 -3.53 3.60 4.76
CA VAL A 241 -3.59 2.15 5.01
C VAL A 241 -2.19 1.56 5.10
N GLU A 242 -1.30 1.92 4.17
CA GLU A 242 0.09 1.47 4.16
C GLU A 242 0.86 1.94 5.41
N ALA A 243 0.79 3.24 5.72
CA ALA A 243 1.44 3.81 6.90
C ALA A 243 0.92 3.16 8.21
N THR A 244 -0.38 2.88 8.29
CA THR A 244 -0.99 2.18 9.42
C THR A 244 -0.45 0.76 9.55
N SER A 245 -0.34 0.02 8.44
CA SER A 245 0.21 -1.34 8.43
C SER A 245 1.67 -1.37 8.89
N LEU A 246 2.51 -0.45 8.37
CA LEU A 246 3.92 -0.33 8.77
C LEU A 246 4.08 0.08 10.24
N ARG A 247 3.22 0.96 10.74
CA ARG A 247 3.15 1.32 12.16
C ARG A 247 2.85 0.12 13.04
N GLU A 248 1.85 -0.67 12.68
CA GLU A 248 1.49 -1.88 13.43
C GLU A 248 2.60 -2.93 13.40
N GLU A 249 3.29 -3.08 12.27
CA GLU A 249 4.44 -3.97 12.13
C GLU A 249 5.57 -3.53 13.07
N ALA A 250 5.89 -2.23 13.11
CA ALA A 250 6.88 -1.68 14.02
C ALA A 250 6.52 -1.93 15.49
N LEU A 251 5.25 -1.75 15.89
CA LEU A 251 4.77 -2.05 17.23
C LEU A 251 4.89 -3.54 17.60
N ARG A 252 4.58 -4.44 16.66
CA ARG A 252 4.77 -5.89 16.85
C ARG A 252 6.25 -6.24 17.03
N LYS A 253 7.13 -5.63 16.22
CA LYS A 253 8.58 -5.83 16.31
C LYS A 253 9.14 -5.36 17.66
N ILE A 254 8.78 -4.16 18.11
CA ILE A 254 9.18 -3.61 19.42
C ILE A 254 8.77 -4.55 20.55
N ARG A 255 7.53 -5.02 20.55
CA ARG A 255 7.05 -5.97 21.56
C ARG A 255 7.85 -7.26 21.56
N PHE A 256 8.05 -7.85 20.39
CA PHE A 256 8.81 -9.10 20.25
C PHE A 256 10.25 -8.97 20.73
N VAL A 257 10.94 -7.87 20.36
CA VAL A 257 12.34 -7.65 20.80
C VAL A 257 12.41 -7.45 22.30
N ASN A 258 11.51 -6.66 22.89
CA ASN A 258 11.48 -6.43 24.34
C ASN A 258 11.20 -7.73 25.12
N GLU A 259 10.30 -8.59 24.65
CA GLU A 259 10.08 -9.92 25.26
C GLU A 259 11.33 -10.80 25.19
N ASN A 260 12.08 -10.75 24.10
CA ASN A 260 13.34 -11.51 23.97
C ASN A 260 14.44 -10.96 24.90
N ILE A 261 14.55 -9.64 25.02
CA ILE A 261 15.49 -9.00 25.97
C ILE A 261 15.14 -9.43 27.39
N ALA A 262 13.87 -9.41 27.80
CA ALA A 262 13.44 -9.82 29.12
C ALA A 262 13.78 -11.28 29.43
N ARG A 263 13.59 -12.20 28.48
CA ARG A 263 13.91 -13.62 28.61
C ARG A 263 15.42 -13.86 28.75
N THR A 264 16.24 -13.17 27.98
CA THR A 264 17.71 -13.28 28.07
C THR A 264 18.26 -12.71 29.37
N SER A 265 17.63 -11.69 29.93
CA SER A 265 18.00 -11.08 31.20
C SER A 265 17.58 -11.91 32.42
N SER A 266 16.55 -12.78 32.29
CA SER A 266 16.04 -13.64 33.38
C SER A 266 16.73 -15.01 33.44
N GLY A 267 17.53 -15.37 32.44
CA GLY A 267 18.22 -16.65 32.30
C GLY A 267 19.72 -16.61 32.65
N ASP A 268 20.26 -15.43 32.98
CA ASP A 268 21.59 -15.23 33.56
C ASP A 268 21.48 -15.13 35.09
#